data_977ab581a92982f369fbca46ec949341
#
_entry.id   977ab581a92982f369fbca46ec949341
#
_cell.length_a   1.000
_cell.length_b   1.000
_cell.length_c   1.000
_cell.angle_alpha   90.00
_cell.angle_beta   90.00
_cell.angle_gamma   90.00
#
_symmetry.space_group_name_H-M   'P 1'
#
loop_
_entity.id
_entity.type
_entity.pdbx_description
1 polymer ?
#
loop_
_entity_poly.entity_id
_entity_poly.type
_entity_poly.pdbx_seq_one_letter_code
_entity_poly.pdbx_strand_id
1 'polypeptide(L)'
;MREALGRSRGGYGTKACVIADGRGGAIAVALAPGQAHELPLAPGLLGCLPDVPGWIVGDRGFACDAFRERIWNLGARPAIPPRRTDAPLACPEWIYNNRHLVENLWARLKEWRAVATRYEKTARSFRGILCLAATADWLK
;
A
#
# COMPACT_ATOMS: atom_id res chain seq x y z
N MET A 1 -4.00 14.06 -16.48
CA MET A 1 -3.78 13.45 -15.14
C MET A 1 -2.85 14.35 -14.34
N ARG A 2 -3.26 14.64 -13.12
CA ARG A 2 -2.45 15.46 -12.24
C ARG A 2 -1.22 14.70 -11.76
N GLU A 3 -0.06 15.34 -11.71
CA GLU A 3 1.17 14.70 -11.26
C GLU A 3 1.12 14.40 -9.76
N ALA A 4 1.52 13.19 -9.38
CA ALA A 4 1.59 12.76 -7.99
C ALA A 4 2.97 13.06 -7.40
N LEU A 5 3.43 14.29 -7.56
CA LEU A 5 4.70 14.76 -7.03
C LEU A 5 4.46 15.75 -5.90
N GLY A 6 5.17 15.58 -4.82
CA GLY A 6 5.11 16.46 -3.68
C GLY A 6 6.49 16.84 -3.19
N ARG A 7 6.56 17.94 -2.46
CA ARG A 7 7.81 18.40 -1.86
C ARG A 7 8.01 17.72 -0.51
N SER A 8 9.16 17.08 -0.32
CA SER A 8 9.56 16.48 0.94
C SER A 8 10.81 17.17 1.47
N ARG A 9 11.34 16.72 2.61
CA ARG A 9 12.58 17.26 3.20
C ARG A 9 13.76 17.27 2.24
N GLY A 10 13.84 16.32 1.32
CA GLY A 10 14.91 16.22 0.35
C GLY A 10 14.54 16.72 -1.04
N GLY A 11 13.37 17.34 -1.22
CA GLY A 11 12.88 17.83 -2.52
C GLY A 11 11.53 17.23 -2.90
N TYR A 12 11.31 17.04 -4.20
CA TYR A 12 10.09 16.45 -4.72
C TYR A 12 10.17 14.94 -4.73
N GLY A 13 9.06 14.26 -4.40
CA GLY A 13 8.98 12.82 -4.43
C GLY A 13 7.57 12.33 -4.72
N THR A 14 7.45 11.04 -5.03
CA THR A 14 6.18 10.36 -5.23
C THR A 14 6.09 9.23 -4.22
N LYS A 15 4.97 9.16 -3.51
CA LYS A 15 4.69 8.08 -2.59
C LYS A 15 3.84 7.03 -3.28
N ALA A 16 4.17 5.77 -3.10
CA ALA A 16 3.39 4.67 -3.66
C ALA A 16 2.83 3.81 -2.53
N CYS A 17 1.59 3.38 -2.71
CA CYS A 17 0.94 2.43 -1.82
C CYS A 17 0.56 1.20 -2.65
N VAL A 18 0.80 0.00 -2.11
CA VAL A 18 0.55 -1.24 -2.81
C VAL A 18 -0.23 -2.20 -1.92
N ILE A 19 -1.11 -2.99 -2.52
CA ILE A 19 -1.73 -4.14 -1.85
C ILE A 19 -1.07 -5.41 -2.35
N ALA A 20 -0.62 -6.25 -1.43
CA ALA A 20 -0.11 -7.59 -1.71
C ALA A 20 -1.14 -8.64 -1.31
N ASP A 21 -1.19 -9.73 -2.04
CA ASP A 21 -2.01 -10.89 -1.68
C ASP A 21 -1.31 -11.77 -0.62
N GLY A 22 -1.96 -12.85 -0.23
CA GLY A 22 -1.42 -13.77 0.79
C GLY A 22 -0.18 -14.54 0.37
N ARG A 23 0.23 -14.43 -0.88
CA ARG A 23 1.46 -15.02 -1.41
C ARG A 23 2.56 -13.98 -1.62
N GLY A 24 2.26 -12.70 -1.33
CA GLY A 24 3.20 -11.61 -1.47
C GLY A 24 3.26 -10.98 -2.86
N GLY A 25 2.33 -11.32 -3.78
CA GLY A 25 2.25 -10.69 -5.09
C GLY A 25 1.42 -9.41 -5.06
N ALA A 26 1.78 -8.44 -5.89
CA ALA A 26 1.05 -7.17 -5.96
C ALA A 26 -0.31 -7.35 -6.63
N ILE A 27 -1.35 -6.77 -6.04
CA ILE A 27 -2.69 -6.76 -6.61
C ILE A 27 -2.99 -5.39 -7.23
N ALA A 28 -2.65 -4.31 -6.53
CA ALA A 28 -2.98 -2.96 -6.94
C ALA A 28 -1.94 -1.96 -6.42
N VAL A 29 -1.79 -0.87 -7.15
CA VAL A 29 -0.85 0.21 -6.83
C VAL A 29 -1.57 1.55 -6.95
N ALA A 30 -1.31 2.46 -6.01
CA ALA A 30 -1.77 3.84 -6.06
C ALA A 30 -0.62 4.79 -5.74
N LEU A 31 -0.65 5.98 -6.33
CA LEU A 31 0.37 7.00 -6.14
C LEU A 31 -0.21 8.27 -5.55
N ALA A 32 0.60 8.98 -4.76
CA ALA A 32 0.28 10.28 -4.18
C ALA A 32 1.55 11.13 -4.09
N PRO A 33 1.41 12.47 -3.93
CA PRO A 33 2.54 13.33 -3.62
C PRO A 33 3.29 12.85 -2.39
N GLY A 34 4.62 13.03 -2.37
CA GLY A 34 5.48 12.46 -1.33
C GLY A 34 5.18 12.92 0.09
N GLN A 35 4.58 14.10 0.27
CA GLN A 35 4.17 14.59 1.59
C GLN A 35 2.77 14.11 2.02
N ALA A 36 2.01 13.47 1.12
CA ALA A 36 0.66 13.02 1.44
C ALA A 36 0.69 11.79 2.34
N HIS A 37 -0.36 11.63 3.16
CA HIS A 37 -0.57 10.40 3.90
C HIS A 37 -1.06 9.29 2.97
N GLU A 38 -0.77 8.05 3.32
CA GLU A 38 -1.19 6.89 2.52
C GLU A 38 -2.66 6.53 2.75
N LEU A 39 -3.21 6.87 3.92
CA LEU A 39 -4.57 6.51 4.28
C LEU A 39 -5.63 6.92 3.23
N PRO A 40 -5.61 8.12 2.63
CA PRO A 40 -6.57 8.49 1.61
C PRO A 40 -6.54 7.63 0.34
N LEU A 41 -5.45 6.92 0.08
CA LEU A 41 -5.30 6.02 -1.06
C LEU A 41 -5.96 4.66 -0.81
N ALA A 42 -6.09 4.26 0.45
CA ALA A 42 -6.51 2.92 0.82
C ALA A 42 -7.92 2.55 0.34
N PRO A 43 -8.96 3.42 0.44
CA PRO A 43 -10.28 3.05 -0.08
C PRO A 43 -10.29 2.73 -1.57
N GLY A 44 -9.55 3.48 -2.37
CA GLY A 44 -9.45 3.22 -3.81
C GLY A 44 -8.77 1.89 -4.11
N LEU A 45 -7.75 1.55 -3.34
CA LEU A 45 -7.06 0.26 -3.46
C LEU A 45 -7.97 -0.91 -3.10
N LEU A 46 -8.81 -0.78 -2.07
CA LEU A 46 -9.78 -1.81 -1.71
C LEU A 46 -10.75 -2.09 -2.85
N GLY A 47 -11.11 -1.06 -3.62
CA GLY A 47 -11.98 -1.21 -4.79
C GLY A 47 -11.36 -2.04 -5.92
N CYS A 48 -10.04 -2.24 -5.90
CA CYS A 48 -9.33 -3.02 -6.92
C CYS A 48 -9.21 -4.51 -6.56
N LEU A 49 -9.69 -4.94 -5.39
CA LEU A 49 -9.60 -6.33 -4.98
C LEU A 49 -10.51 -7.20 -5.84
N PRO A 50 -10.00 -8.33 -6.38
CA PRO A 50 -10.82 -9.24 -7.18
C PRO A 50 -11.85 -10.00 -6.36
N ASP A 51 -11.53 -10.30 -5.11
CA ASP A 51 -12.39 -11.03 -4.19
C ASP A 51 -12.32 -10.39 -2.80
N VAL A 52 -13.26 -10.73 -1.93
CA VAL A 52 -13.25 -10.28 -0.54
C VAL A 52 -12.27 -11.15 0.25
N PRO A 53 -11.17 -10.57 0.79
CA PRO A 53 -10.24 -11.33 1.60
C PRO A 53 -10.83 -11.60 2.99
N GLY A 54 -10.28 -12.58 3.70
CA GLY A 54 -10.63 -12.81 5.10
C GLY A 54 -10.13 -11.68 6.00
N TRP A 55 -8.91 -11.23 5.75
CA TRP A 55 -8.24 -10.19 6.54
C TRP A 55 -7.59 -9.16 5.66
N ILE A 56 -7.58 -7.91 6.14
CA ILE A 56 -6.80 -6.83 5.54
C ILE A 56 -5.84 -6.31 6.60
N VAL A 57 -4.55 -6.44 6.32
CA VAL A 57 -3.48 -6.10 7.24
C VAL A 57 -2.87 -4.76 6.83
N GLY A 58 -2.71 -3.86 7.77
CA GLY A 58 -2.05 -2.58 7.55
C GLY A 58 -1.32 -2.13 8.81
N ASP A 59 -0.37 -1.22 8.64
CA ASP A 59 0.34 -0.64 9.78
C ASP A 59 -0.48 0.47 10.45
N ARG A 60 0.09 1.09 11.49
CA ARG A 60 -0.59 2.15 12.23
C ARG A 60 -0.92 3.38 11.39
N GLY A 61 -0.23 3.57 10.26
CA GLY A 61 -0.55 4.66 9.34
C GLY A 61 -1.96 4.56 8.77
N PHE A 62 -2.54 3.37 8.77
CA PHE A 62 -3.91 3.12 8.32
C PHE A 62 -4.91 3.05 9.48
N ALA A 63 -4.50 3.35 10.70
CA ALA A 63 -5.37 3.32 11.88
C ALA A 63 -6.40 4.45 11.82
N CYS A 64 -7.62 4.10 11.46
CA CYS A 64 -8.74 5.03 11.32
C CYS A 64 -10.03 4.23 11.47
N ASP A 65 -10.95 4.71 12.32
CA ASP A 65 -12.21 4.01 12.54
C ASP A 65 -13.05 3.90 11.29
N ALA A 66 -13.11 4.96 10.49
CA ALA A 66 -13.84 4.95 9.23
C ALA A 66 -13.26 3.93 8.24
N PHE A 67 -11.95 3.77 8.20
CA PHE A 67 -11.31 2.79 7.34
C PHE A 67 -11.56 1.35 7.83
N ARG A 68 -11.47 1.12 9.14
CA ARG A 68 -11.82 -0.19 9.73
C ARG A 68 -13.27 -0.57 9.45
N GLU A 69 -14.18 0.39 9.60
CA GLU A 69 -15.59 0.18 9.30
C GLU A 69 -15.80 -0.18 7.83
N ARG A 70 -15.08 0.50 6.93
CA ARG A 70 -15.14 0.19 5.51
C ARG A 70 -14.68 -1.23 5.20
N ILE A 71 -13.65 -1.70 5.89
CA ILE A 71 -13.16 -3.08 5.76
C ILE A 71 -14.24 -4.06 6.25
N TRP A 72 -14.87 -3.79 7.40
CA TRP A 72 -15.96 -4.63 7.90
C TRP A 72 -17.14 -4.66 6.93
N ASN A 73 -17.50 -3.52 6.37
CA ASN A 73 -18.61 -3.41 5.40
C ASN A 73 -18.31 -4.17 4.10
N LEU A 74 -17.06 -4.30 3.75
CA LEU A 74 -16.62 -5.10 2.60
C LEU A 74 -16.79 -6.61 2.85
N GLY A 75 -16.86 -7.03 4.09
CA GLY A 75 -16.93 -8.44 4.49
C GLY A 75 -15.60 -9.01 4.95
N ALA A 76 -14.59 -8.18 5.13
CA ALA A 76 -13.27 -8.58 5.62
C ALA A 76 -13.08 -8.17 7.08
N ARG A 77 -11.99 -8.58 7.68
CA ARG A 77 -11.61 -8.21 9.05
C ARG A 77 -10.33 -7.37 9.01
N PRO A 78 -10.31 -6.21 9.69
CA PRO A 78 -9.09 -5.41 9.75
C PRO A 78 -8.09 -5.96 10.77
N ALA A 79 -6.82 -6.01 10.40
CA ALA A 79 -5.71 -6.28 11.32
C ALA A 79 -4.76 -5.07 11.25
N ILE A 80 -5.18 -3.99 11.89
CA ILE A 80 -4.47 -2.71 11.92
C ILE A 80 -4.32 -2.33 13.40
N PRO A 81 -3.08 -2.18 13.91
CA PRO A 81 -2.90 -1.85 15.32
C PRO A 81 -3.47 -0.47 15.65
N PRO A 82 -3.99 -0.26 16.86
CA PRO A 82 -4.47 1.04 17.27
C PRO A 82 -3.30 2.02 17.43
N ARG A 83 -3.59 3.31 17.27
CA ARG A 83 -2.64 4.36 17.63
C ARG A 83 -2.47 4.37 19.15
N ARG A 84 -1.38 4.97 19.62
CA ARG A 84 -1.11 5.07 21.07
C ARG A 84 -2.22 5.76 21.84
N THR A 85 -2.91 6.70 21.19
CA THR A 85 -3.99 7.48 21.78
C THR A 85 -5.37 6.84 21.64
N ASP A 86 -5.49 5.78 20.87
CA ASP A 86 -6.75 5.09 20.64
C ASP A 86 -7.05 4.07 21.74
N ALA A 87 -8.32 3.72 21.89
CA ALA A 87 -8.70 2.60 22.74
C ALA A 87 -8.09 1.30 22.20
N PRO A 88 -7.76 0.35 23.10
CA PRO A 88 -7.24 -0.94 22.66
C PRO A 88 -8.21 -1.66 21.71
N LEU A 89 -7.67 -2.19 20.62
CA LEU A 89 -8.42 -2.95 19.62
C LEU A 89 -7.74 -4.29 19.38
N ALA A 90 -8.54 -5.29 19.03
CA ALA A 90 -8.00 -6.59 18.68
C ALA A 90 -7.22 -6.49 17.37
N CYS A 91 -5.96 -6.91 17.43
CA CYS A 91 -5.09 -7.02 16.25
C CYS A 91 -4.27 -8.30 16.46
N PRO A 92 -4.80 -9.47 16.04
CA PRO A 92 -4.12 -10.74 16.30
C PRO A 92 -2.72 -10.75 15.69
N GLU A 93 -1.74 -11.12 16.51
CA GLU A 93 -0.34 -11.11 16.09
C GLU A 93 -0.08 -12.09 14.95
N TRP A 94 -0.71 -13.24 14.99
CA TRP A 94 -0.52 -14.27 13.97
C TRP A 94 -0.97 -13.81 12.57
N ILE A 95 -1.95 -12.92 12.48
CA ILE A 95 -2.36 -12.36 11.19
C ILE A 95 -1.54 -11.11 10.87
N TYR A 96 -1.25 -10.27 11.85
CA TYR A 96 -0.48 -9.04 11.65
C TYR A 96 0.96 -9.32 11.20
N ASN A 97 1.54 -10.43 11.60
CA ASN A 97 2.88 -10.83 11.17
C ASN A 97 2.97 -11.03 9.65
N ASN A 98 1.86 -11.24 8.95
CA ASN A 98 1.85 -11.33 7.49
C ASN A 98 2.19 -10.00 6.80
N ARG A 99 2.31 -8.92 7.55
CA ARG A 99 2.76 -7.62 7.02
C ARG A 99 4.12 -7.72 6.32
N HIS A 100 4.95 -8.69 6.72
CA HIS A 100 6.24 -8.90 6.05
C HIS A 100 6.11 -9.20 4.55
N LEU A 101 4.97 -9.70 4.10
CA LEU A 101 4.76 -10.01 2.68
C LEU A 101 4.81 -8.76 1.80
N VAL A 102 4.18 -7.67 2.24
CA VAL A 102 4.23 -6.41 1.48
C VAL A 102 5.61 -5.75 1.59
N GLU A 103 6.28 -5.90 2.73
CA GLU A 103 7.65 -5.40 2.89
C GLU A 103 8.62 -6.13 1.95
N ASN A 104 8.50 -7.44 1.86
CA ASN A 104 9.30 -8.25 0.94
C ASN A 104 8.98 -7.94 -0.53
N LEU A 105 7.71 -7.69 -0.84
CA LEU A 105 7.33 -7.25 -2.18
C LEU A 105 8.03 -5.95 -2.55
N TRP A 106 8.02 -4.95 -1.66
CA TRP A 106 8.73 -3.70 -1.91
C TRP A 106 10.22 -3.91 -2.14
N ALA A 107 10.85 -4.81 -1.37
CA ALA A 107 12.27 -5.14 -1.55
C ALA A 107 12.53 -5.68 -2.96
N ARG A 108 11.65 -6.56 -3.46
CA ARG A 108 11.78 -7.11 -4.83
C ARG A 108 11.53 -6.05 -5.90
N LEU A 109 10.51 -5.20 -5.73
CA LEU A 109 10.21 -4.13 -6.68
C LEU A 109 11.35 -3.13 -6.78
N LYS A 110 12.01 -2.84 -5.66
CA LYS A 110 13.15 -1.90 -5.62
C LYS A 110 14.43 -2.46 -6.25
N GLU A 111 14.49 -3.74 -6.57
CA GLU A 111 15.56 -4.29 -7.38
C GLU A 111 15.57 -3.65 -8.78
N TRP A 112 14.43 -3.16 -9.23
CA TRP A 112 14.34 -2.36 -10.45
C TRP A 112 14.86 -0.96 -10.14
N ARG A 113 15.95 -0.58 -10.80
CA ARG A 113 16.60 0.71 -10.56
C ARG A 113 15.66 1.89 -10.74
N ALA A 114 14.80 1.86 -11.76
CA ALA A 114 13.84 2.92 -12.02
C ALA A 114 12.83 3.09 -10.89
N VAL A 115 12.47 2.01 -10.18
CA VAL A 115 11.60 2.06 -9.01
C VAL A 115 12.36 2.65 -7.82
N ALA A 116 13.56 2.14 -7.54
CA ALA A 116 14.35 2.54 -6.38
C ALA A 116 14.74 4.03 -6.44
N THR A 117 15.13 4.52 -7.61
CA THR A 117 15.57 5.90 -7.79
C THR A 117 14.43 6.87 -8.07
N ARG A 118 13.23 6.35 -8.41
CA ARG A 118 12.08 7.15 -8.84
C ARG A 118 12.48 8.09 -9.97
N TYR A 119 13.20 7.56 -10.93
CA TYR A 119 13.76 8.31 -12.04
C TYR A 119 12.71 8.99 -12.91
N GLU A 120 11.53 8.38 -13.04
CA GLU A 120 10.44 8.93 -13.83
C GLU A 120 9.84 10.16 -13.15
N LYS A 121 9.75 11.26 -13.90
CA LYS A 121 9.27 12.55 -13.38
C LYS A 121 7.75 12.64 -13.31
N THR A 122 7.02 11.89 -14.13
CA THR A 122 5.57 11.93 -14.13
C THR A 122 5.00 10.77 -13.32
N ALA A 123 3.86 11.00 -12.68
CA ALA A 123 3.16 9.95 -11.92
C ALA A 123 2.74 8.80 -12.84
N ARG A 124 2.30 9.11 -14.06
CA ARG A 124 1.88 8.10 -15.03
C ARG A 124 3.04 7.18 -15.41
N SER A 125 4.19 7.75 -15.73
CA SER A 125 5.38 6.98 -16.12
C SER A 125 5.88 6.14 -14.95
N PHE A 126 5.91 6.69 -13.74
CA PHE A 126 6.34 5.96 -12.55
C PHE A 126 5.38 4.81 -12.24
N ARG A 127 4.07 5.05 -12.34
CA ARG A 127 3.07 3.98 -12.18
C ARG A 127 3.26 2.87 -13.20
N GLY A 128 3.55 3.23 -14.45
CA GLY A 128 3.85 2.27 -15.51
C GLY A 128 5.04 1.39 -15.17
N ILE A 129 6.12 1.97 -14.67
CA ILE A 129 7.32 1.23 -14.24
C ILE A 129 6.99 0.30 -13.06
N LEU A 130 6.23 0.76 -12.07
CA LEU A 130 5.80 -0.07 -10.95
C LEU A 130 4.96 -1.26 -11.44
N CYS A 131 4.03 -1.04 -12.35
CA CYS A 131 3.19 -2.11 -12.90
C CYS A 131 4.02 -3.12 -13.69
N LEU A 132 5.02 -2.67 -14.46
CA LEU A 132 5.93 -3.56 -15.16
C LEU A 132 6.77 -4.40 -14.19
N ALA A 133 7.31 -3.77 -13.15
CA ALA A 133 8.08 -4.47 -12.13
C ALA A 133 7.22 -5.50 -11.38
N ALA A 134 6.00 -5.14 -11.04
CA ALA A 134 5.05 -6.03 -10.38
C ALA A 134 4.66 -7.22 -11.28
N THR A 135 4.45 -6.96 -12.57
CA THR A 135 4.16 -8.02 -13.54
C THR A 135 5.33 -8.97 -13.67
N ALA A 136 6.55 -8.46 -13.78
CA ALA A 136 7.75 -9.28 -13.85
C ALA A 136 7.94 -10.13 -12.57
N ASP A 137 7.61 -9.57 -11.41
CA ASP A 137 7.65 -10.29 -10.14
C ASP A 137 6.68 -11.48 -10.14
N TRP A 138 5.47 -11.28 -10.67
CA TRP A 138 4.48 -12.35 -10.80
C TRP A 138 4.94 -13.50 -11.71
N LEU A 139 5.76 -13.20 -12.71
CA LEU A 139 6.22 -14.17 -13.72
C LEU A 139 7.43 -14.98 -13.28
N LYS A 140 7.99 -14.69 -12.12
CA LYS A 140 9.14 -15.43 -11.59
C LYS A 140 8.80 -16.82 -11.11
#